data_7a156241f2268cc256b5f123068f958c
#
_entry.id   7a156241f2268cc256b5f123068f958c
#
_cell.length_a   1.000
_cell.length_b   1.000
_cell.length_c   1.000
_cell.angle_alpha   90.00
_cell.angle_beta   90.00
_cell.angle_gamma   90.00
#
_symmetry.space_group_name_H-M   'P 1'
#
loop_
_entity.id
_entity.type
_entity.pdbx_description
1 polymer ?
#
loop_
_entity_poly.entity_id
_entity_poly.type
_entity_poly.pdbx_seq_one_letter_code
_entity_poly.pdbx_strand_id
1 'polypeptide(L)'
;EMRAAVAKARAAGFIETLTDSEGRTGYDALVGERGVKLSGGQRQRIAIARVLLKDAPILVLDEATSALDSEVEAAIQDNLDELMEGKTVIAIAHRLSTIARMDRLVVMDQGRIVETGTHAELVAAGGLYARLWARQTGGFVAADA
;
A
#
# COMPACT_ATOMS: atom_id res chain seq x y z
N GLU A 1 -1.69 22.54 -5.05
CA GLU A 1 -0.92 21.32 -4.76
C GLU A 1 -1.71 20.36 -3.85
N MET A 2 -2.14 20.76 -2.63
CA MET A 2 -2.88 19.91 -1.69
C MET A 2 -4.13 19.26 -2.32
N ARG A 3 -5.01 20.05 -2.98
CA ARG A 3 -6.23 19.51 -3.61
C ARG A 3 -5.94 18.49 -4.73
N ALA A 4 -4.84 18.66 -5.47
CA ALA A 4 -4.41 17.70 -6.49
C ALA A 4 -3.96 16.37 -5.85
N ALA A 5 -3.17 16.42 -4.78
CA ALA A 5 -2.74 15.23 -4.03
C ALA A 5 -3.95 14.49 -3.41
N VAL A 6 -4.92 15.23 -2.86
CA VAL A 6 -6.15 14.68 -2.30
C VAL A 6 -7.03 14.03 -3.37
N ALA A 7 -7.13 14.62 -4.56
CA ALA A 7 -7.86 14.03 -5.69
C ALA A 7 -7.21 12.74 -6.18
N LYS A 8 -5.87 12.72 -6.34
CA LYS A 8 -5.10 11.51 -6.68
C LYS A 8 -5.32 10.39 -5.66
N ALA A 9 -5.32 10.72 -4.37
CA ALA A 9 -5.59 9.76 -3.29
C ALA A 9 -7.07 9.35 -3.17
N ARG A 10 -7.96 9.77 -4.08
CA ARG A 10 -9.40 9.53 -4.01
C ARG A 10 -10.03 9.95 -2.68
N ALA A 11 -9.50 11.01 -2.07
CA ALA A 11 -9.95 11.49 -0.76
C ALA A 11 -10.90 12.70 -0.85
N ALA A 12 -10.99 13.39 -1.99
CA ALA A 12 -11.76 14.64 -2.13
C ALA A 12 -13.24 14.47 -1.74
N GLY A 13 -13.90 13.44 -2.25
CA GLY A 13 -15.34 13.25 -2.06
C GLY A 13 -15.76 13.14 -0.59
N PHE A 14 -15.03 12.37 0.22
CA PHE A 14 -15.38 12.26 1.63
C PHE A 14 -14.90 13.46 2.46
N ILE A 15 -13.76 14.09 2.10
CA ILE A 15 -13.27 15.27 2.82
C ILE A 15 -14.29 16.40 2.72
N GLU A 16 -14.86 16.65 1.56
CA GLU A 16 -15.85 17.71 1.33
C GLU A 16 -17.14 17.53 2.16
N THR A 17 -17.45 16.31 2.57
CA THR A 17 -18.62 15.98 3.41
C THR A 17 -18.34 15.99 4.91
N LEU A 18 -17.09 16.14 5.33
CA LEU A 18 -16.76 16.17 6.77
C LEU A 18 -17.36 17.39 7.42
N THR A 19 -17.90 17.20 8.64
CA THR A 19 -18.31 18.27 9.54
C THR A 19 -18.00 17.84 10.97
N ASP A 20 -17.26 18.65 11.70
CA ASP A 20 -16.92 18.35 13.08
C ASP A 20 -17.95 18.93 14.08
N SER A 21 -17.73 18.65 15.36
CA SER A 21 -18.64 19.07 16.44
C SER A 21 -18.71 20.59 16.64
N GLU A 22 -17.77 21.35 16.10
CA GLU A 22 -17.75 22.82 16.14
C GLU A 22 -18.30 23.44 14.85
N GLY A 23 -18.80 22.62 13.91
CA GLY A 23 -19.40 23.07 12.66
C GLY A 23 -18.39 23.43 11.57
N ARG A 24 -17.09 23.14 11.75
CA ARG A 24 -16.09 23.29 10.69
C ARG A 24 -16.29 22.20 9.65
N THR A 25 -16.16 22.52 8.37
CA THR A 25 -16.47 21.63 7.27
C THR A 25 -15.27 21.39 6.35
N GLY A 26 -15.28 20.26 5.66
CA GLY A 26 -14.30 19.94 4.62
C GLY A 26 -12.88 19.89 5.17
N TYR A 27 -12.00 20.68 4.56
CA TYR A 27 -10.59 20.74 4.91
C TYR A 27 -10.31 21.40 6.27
N ASP A 28 -11.27 22.16 6.79
CA ASP A 28 -11.16 22.83 8.10
C ASP A 28 -11.71 21.99 9.25
N ALA A 29 -12.37 20.85 8.92
CA ALA A 29 -12.89 19.94 9.92
C ALA A 29 -11.77 19.29 10.74
N LEU A 30 -11.88 19.31 12.07
CA LEU A 30 -10.97 18.61 12.95
C LEU A 30 -11.24 17.11 12.88
N VAL A 31 -10.19 16.32 12.65
CA VAL A 31 -10.25 14.85 12.58
C VAL A 31 -9.40 14.23 13.69
N GLY A 32 -9.78 13.04 14.16
CA GLY A 32 -9.06 12.30 15.20
C GLY A 32 -9.89 12.07 16.47
N GLU A 33 -9.23 11.87 17.61
CA GLU A 33 -9.91 11.49 18.86
C GLU A 33 -10.94 12.53 19.35
N ARG A 34 -10.67 13.82 19.13
CA ARG A 34 -11.54 14.95 19.53
C ARG A 34 -12.32 15.55 18.35
N GLY A 35 -12.29 14.92 17.19
CA GLY A 35 -12.96 15.39 15.99
C GLY A 35 -13.73 14.28 15.28
N VAL A 36 -13.89 14.43 13.97
CA VAL A 36 -14.57 13.41 13.15
C VAL A 36 -13.75 12.12 13.15
N LYS A 37 -14.38 11.00 13.46
CA LYS A 37 -13.76 9.68 13.35
C LYS A 37 -13.74 9.23 11.91
N LEU A 38 -12.56 9.06 11.36
CA LEU A 38 -12.36 8.53 10.01
C LEU A 38 -12.35 7.00 10.02
N SER A 39 -12.90 6.39 8.97
CA SER A 39 -12.74 4.95 8.73
C SER A 39 -11.26 4.59 8.44
N GLY A 40 -10.90 3.30 8.52
CA GLY A 40 -9.56 2.84 8.18
C GLY A 40 -9.14 3.24 6.76
N GLY A 41 -10.02 3.04 5.79
CA GLY A 41 -9.79 3.42 4.40
C GLY A 41 -9.69 4.94 4.18
N GLN A 42 -10.45 5.74 4.91
CA GLN A 42 -10.35 7.20 4.86
C GLN A 42 -9.00 7.68 5.41
N ARG A 43 -8.55 7.14 6.54
CA ARG A 43 -7.22 7.45 7.11
C ARG A 43 -6.10 7.09 6.15
N GLN A 44 -6.18 5.92 5.51
CA GLN A 44 -5.17 5.47 4.56
C GLN A 44 -5.10 6.38 3.33
N ARG A 45 -6.24 6.80 2.76
CA ARG A 45 -6.28 7.75 1.64
C ARG A 45 -5.69 9.11 1.99
N ILE A 46 -5.93 9.61 3.19
CA ILE A 46 -5.30 10.85 3.68
C ILE A 46 -3.77 10.64 3.83
N ALA A 47 -3.33 9.51 4.35
CA ALA A 47 -1.91 9.21 4.45
C ALA A 47 -1.23 9.19 3.08
N ILE A 48 -1.85 8.57 2.06
CA ILE A 48 -1.38 8.57 0.68
C ILE A 48 -1.31 10.00 0.12
N ALA A 49 -2.37 10.81 0.33
CA ALA A 49 -2.37 12.21 -0.12
C ALA A 49 -1.20 13.02 0.50
N ARG A 50 -0.88 12.77 1.77
CA ARG A 50 0.25 13.41 2.45
C ARG A 50 1.59 13.01 1.85
N VAL A 51 1.77 11.75 1.49
CA VAL A 51 2.98 11.24 0.84
C VAL A 51 3.13 11.82 -0.57
N LEU A 52 2.05 11.85 -1.35
CA LEU A 52 2.00 12.48 -2.67
C LEU A 52 2.40 13.97 -2.60
N LEU A 53 1.88 14.68 -1.60
CA LEU A 53 2.17 16.10 -1.41
C LEU A 53 3.63 16.35 -1.01
N LYS A 54 4.20 15.47 -0.19
CA LYS A 54 5.59 15.58 0.27
C LYS A 54 6.62 15.29 -0.81
N ASP A 55 6.30 14.40 -1.73
CA ASP A 55 7.15 13.99 -2.87
C ASP A 55 8.61 13.63 -2.49
N ALA A 56 8.78 12.87 -1.41
CA ALA A 56 10.09 12.47 -0.93
C ALA A 56 10.75 11.44 -1.88
N PRO A 57 12.10 11.47 -2.05
CA PRO A 57 12.82 10.56 -2.96
C PRO A 57 12.88 9.11 -2.45
N ILE A 58 12.67 8.89 -1.15
CA ILE A 58 12.63 7.56 -0.53
C ILE A 58 11.25 7.35 0.06
N LEU A 59 10.61 6.27 -0.33
CA LEU A 59 9.29 5.86 0.11
C LEU A 59 9.39 4.56 0.92
N VAL A 60 8.84 4.57 2.12
CA VAL A 60 8.70 3.36 2.95
C VAL A 60 7.23 3.00 3.04
N LEU A 61 6.87 1.82 2.57
CA LEU A 61 5.52 1.28 2.58
C LEU A 61 5.44 0.08 3.52
N ASP A 62 4.59 0.20 4.52
CA ASP A 62 4.17 -0.94 5.35
C ASP A 62 2.72 -1.26 4.97
N GLU A 63 2.54 -2.28 4.14
CA GLU A 63 1.26 -2.66 3.55
C GLU A 63 0.38 -3.43 4.53
N ALA A 64 -0.14 -2.78 5.54
CA ALA A 64 -1.25 -3.33 6.34
C ALA A 64 -2.60 -2.91 5.70
N THR A 65 -2.99 -3.54 4.58
CA THR A 65 -4.12 -3.10 3.75
C THR A 65 -5.44 -3.85 4.02
N SER A 66 -5.64 -4.42 5.19
CA SER A 66 -6.79 -5.27 5.49
C SER A 66 -8.16 -4.55 5.61
N ALA A 67 -8.27 -3.25 5.29
CA ALA A 67 -9.45 -2.43 5.61
C ALA A 67 -10.06 -1.66 4.42
N LEU A 68 -9.75 -2.02 3.16
CA LEU A 68 -10.27 -1.31 2.00
C LEU A 68 -11.29 -2.14 1.21
N ASP A 69 -12.35 -1.47 0.73
CA ASP A 69 -13.25 -2.02 -0.28
C ASP A 69 -12.50 -2.24 -1.60
N SER A 70 -12.80 -3.32 -2.31
CA SER A 70 -12.05 -3.77 -3.50
C SER A 70 -11.92 -2.71 -4.61
N GLU A 71 -12.92 -1.86 -4.82
CA GLU A 71 -12.86 -0.79 -5.83
C GLU A 71 -11.94 0.37 -5.42
N VAL A 72 -11.99 0.75 -4.15
CA VAL A 72 -11.11 1.78 -3.58
C VAL A 72 -9.67 1.26 -3.55
N GLU A 73 -9.51 -0.02 -3.31
CA GLU A 73 -8.24 -0.70 -3.28
C GLU A 73 -7.52 -0.69 -4.64
N ALA A 74 -8.23 -1.01 -5.73
CA ALA A 74 -7.68 -0.95 -7.08
C ALA A 74 -7.22 0.48 -7.45
N ALA A 75 -8.07 1.48 -7.19
CA ALA A 75 -7.75 2.88 -7.46
C ALA A 75 -6.56 3.41 -6.63
N ILE A 76 -6.36 2.89 -5.41
CA ILE A 76 -5.21 3.21 -4.58
C ILE A 76 -3.96 2.50 -5.12
N GLN A 77 -4.09 1.28 -5.62
CA GLN A 77 -2.97 0.55 -6.20
C GLN A 77 -2.40 1.28 -7.42
N ASP A 78 -3.25 1.77 -8.33
CA ASP A 78 -2.82 2.58 -9.47
C ASP A 78 -2.07 3.85 -9.03
N ASN A 79 -2.55 4.50 -7.98
CA ASN A 79 -1.91 5.69 -7.41
C ASN A 79 -0.58 5.36 -6.71
N LEU A 80 -0.45 4.18 -6.09
CA LEU A 80 0.80 3.72 -5.49
C LEU A 80 1.86 3.47 -6.55
N ASP A 81 1.49 2.94 -7.71
CA ASP A 81 2.40 2.73 -8.83
C ASP A 81 2.99 4.07 -9.33
N GLU A 82 2.13 5.07 -9.56
CA GLU A 82 2.57 6.44 -9.90
C GLU A 82 3.45 7.05 -8.80
N LEU A 83 3.11 6.79 -7.53
CA LEU A 83 3.88 7.29 -6.39
C LEU A 83 5.29 6.67 -6.31
N MET A 84 5.43 5.41 -6.68
CA MET A 84 6.71 4.68 -6.64
C MET A 84 7.65 5.03 -7.79
N GLU A 85 7.10 5.55 -8.90
CA GLU A 85 7.88 5.84 -10.10
C GLU A 85 9.01 6.85 -9.82
N GLY A 86 10.23 6.49 -10.23
CA GLY A 86 11.42 7.33 -10.06
C GLY A 86 11.92 7.47 -8.61
N LYS A 87 11.41 6.68 -7.66
CA LYS A 87 11.80 6.72 -6.25
C LYS A 87 12.47 5.44 -5.78
N THR A 88 13.23 5.54 -4.71
CA THR A 88 13.68 4.36 -3.96
C THR A 88 12.55 3.91 -3.03
N VAL A 89 12.05 2.69 -3.25
CA VAL A 89 10.94 2.14 -2.49
C VAL A 89 11.41 0.98 -1.63
N ILE A 90 11.11 1.06 -0.33
CA ILE A 90 11.28 -0.05 0.61
C ILE A 90 9.87 -0.45 1.04
N ALA A 91 9.44 -1.66 0.70
CA ALA A 91 8.10 -2.14 1.00
C ALA A 91 8.12 -3.42 1.82
N ILE A 92 7.29 -3.45 2.88
CA ILE A 92 6.87 -4.69 3.51
C ILE A 92 5.56 -5.08 2.82
N ALA A 93 5.66 -5.99 1.86
CA ALA A 93 4.55 -6.30 0.98
C ALA A 93 3.83 -7.57 1.42
N HIS A 94 2.51 -7.49 1.47
CA HIS A 94 1.62 -8.64 1.73
C HIS A 94 0.89 -9.11 0.47
N ARG A 95 1.03 -8.36 -0.64
CA ARG A 95 0.40 -8.66 -1.92
C ARG A 95 1.40 -9.19 -2.93
N LEU A 96 1.02 -10.27 -3.57
CA LEU A 96 1.85 -10.92 -4.61
C LEU A 96 2.16 -9.98 -5.78
N SER A 97 1.18 -9.16 -6.19
CA SER A 97 1.36 -8.20 -7.29
C SER A 97 2.43 -7.16 -6.99
N THR A 98 2.49 -6.67 -5.75
CA THR A 98 3.53 -5.73 -5.32
C THR A 98 4.90 -6.41 -5.27
N ILE A 99 4.96 -7.60 -4.65
CA ILE A 99 6.21 -8.36 -4.51
C ILE A 99 6.84 -8.68 -5.87
N ALA A 100 6.04 -9.18 -6.82
CA ALA A 100 6.54 -9.62 -8.12
C ALA A 100 7.16 -8.51 -8.97
N ARG A 101 6.82 -7.24 -8.71
CA ARG A 101 7.29 -6.07 -9.46
C ARG A 101 8.48 -5.35 -8.84
N MET A 102 8.90 -5.75 -7.64
CA MET A 102 10.08 -5.17 -6.99
C MET A 102 11.37 -5.62 -7.68
N ASP A 103 12.30 -4.69 -7.85
CA ASP A 103 13.62 -4.96 -8.47
C ASP A 103 14.44 -5.96 -7.65
N ARG A 104 14.26 -5.95 -6.33
CA ARG A 104 14.98 -6.82 -5.41
C ARG A 104 14.11 -7.17 -4.21
N LEU A 105 14.14 -8.45 -3.86
CA LEU A 105 13.47 -8.98 -2.68
C LEU A 105 14.50 -9.38 -1.62
N VAL A 106 14.12 -9.16 -0.37
CA VAL A 106 14.89 -9.58 0.80
C VAL A 106 13.96 -10.42 1.66
N VAL A 107 14.30 -11.69 1.81
CA VAL A 107 13.55 -12.64 2.65
C VAL A 107 14.19 -12.72 4.01
N MET A 108 13.39 -12.48 5.03
CA MET A 108 13.85 -12.51 6.42
C MET A 108 13.17 -13.65 7.18
N ASP A 109 13.96 -14.36 7.97
CA ASP A 109 13.49 -15.38 8.90
C ASP A 109 14.23 -15.26 10.22
N GLN A 110 13.51 -15.29 11.34
CA GLN A 110 14.05 -15.13 12.69
C GLN A 110 15.05 -13.98 12.85
N GLY A 111 14.73 -12.82 12.24
CA GLY A 111 15.56 -11.61 12.31
C GLY A 111 16.83 -11.63 11.45
N ARG A 112 16.98 -12.61 10.56
CA ARG A 112 18.11 -12.74 9.64
C ARG A 112 17.65 -12.72 8.19
N ILE A 113 18.49 -12.17 7.33
CA ILE A 113 18.30 -12.27 5.87
C ILE A 113 18.71 -13.69 5.47
N VAL A 114 17.76 -14.44 4.88
CA VAL A 114 17.98 -15.83 4.46
C VAL A 114 18.07 -15.99 2.97
N GLU A 115 17.38 -15.11 2.19
CA GLU A 115 17.41 -15.10 0.73
C GLU A 115 17.36 -13.65 0.22
N THR A 116 17.98 -13.39 -0.92
CA THR A 116 17.89 -12.11 -1.62
C THR A 116 18.04 -12.33 -3.12
N GLY A 117 17.26 -11.62 -3.91
CA GLY A 117 17.27 -11.72 -5.37
C GLY A 117 16.00 -11.11 -5.98
N THR A 118 15.84 -11.27 -7.28
CA THR A 118 14.62 -10.95 -8.00
C THR A 118 13.54 -12.02 -7.74
N HIS A 119 12.30 -11.71 -8.06
CA HIS A 119 11.20 -12.68 -7.98
C HIS A 119 11.53 -13.98 -8.74
N ALA A 120 11.99 -13.86 -9.98
CA ALA A 120 12.30 -15.02 -10.82
C ALA A 120 13.43 -15.89 -10.26
N GLU A 121 14.50 -15.27 -9.76
CA GLU A 121 15.62 -15.97 -9.13
C GLU A 121 15.20 -16.74 -7.89
N LEU A 122 14.41 -16.11 -7.03
CA LEU A 122 13.97 -16.72 -5.77
C LEU A 122 12.94 -17.83 -5.97
N VAL A 123 12.07 -17.72 -6.98
CA VAL A 123 11.15 -18.81 -7.37
C VAL A 123 11.96 -19.99 -7.91
N ALA A 124 12.92 -19.74 -8.80
CA ALA A 124 13.77 -20.78 -9.38
C ALA A 124 14.65 -21.49 -8.32
N ALA A 125 15.09 -20.78 -7.30
CA ALA A 125 15.90 -21.32 -6.21
C ALA A 125 15.14 -22.36 -5.34
N GLY A 126 13.80 -22.35 -5.36
CA GLY A 126 12.98 -23.31 -4.60
C GLY A 126 13.07 -23.18 -3.06
N GLY A 127 13.55 -22.05 -2.57
CA GLY A 127 13.77 -21.78 -1.15
C GLY A 127 12.52 -21.42 -0.35
N LEU A 128 12.71 -20.66 0.72
CA LEU A 128 11.61 -20.20 1.59
C LEU A 128 10.63 -19.32 0.81
N TYR A 129 11.16 -18.39 -0.01
CA TYR A 129 10.34 -17.51 -0.82
C TYR A 129 9.44 -18.30 -1.79
N ALA A 130 10.00 -19.27 -2.52
CA ALA A 130 9.24 -20.07 -3.48
C ALA A 130 8.09 -20.84 -2.80
N ARG A 131 8.32 -21.39 -1.61
CA ARG A 131 7.29 -22.07 -0.81
C ARG A 131 6.18 -21.11 -0.37
N LEU A 132 6.54 -19.92 0.12
CA LEU A 132 5.57 -18.90 0.51
C LEU A 132 4.75 -18.42 -0.68
N TRP A 133 5.40 -18.19 -1.81
CA TRP A 133 4.76 -17.82 -3.07
C TRP A 133 3.73 -18.87 -3.52
N ALA A 134 4.12 -20.14 -3.58
CA ALA A 134 3.24 -21.24 -3.97
C ALA A 134 2.01 -21.35 -3.05
N ARG A 135 2.18 -21.14 -1.75
CA ARG A 135 1.06 -21.16 -0.77
C ARG A 135 0.08 -20.00 -0.97
N GLN A 136 0.56 -18.83 -1.32
CA GLN A 136 -0.29 -17.65 -1.54
C GLN A 136 -0.97 -17.64 -2.90
N THR A 137 -0.35 -18.20 -3.94
CA THR A 137 -0.97 -18.36 -5.27
C THR A 137 -2.01 -19.49 -5.31
N GLY A 138 -2.27 -20.12 -4.15
CA GLY A 138 -3.35 -21.08 -4.00
C GLY A 138 -3.12 -22.37 -4.75
N GLY A 139 -1.98 -23.04 -4.58
CA GLY A 139 -1.85 -24.46 -4.97
C GLY A 139 -2.49 -24.93 -6.29
N PHE A 140 -2.81 -24.04 -7.22
CA PHE A 140 -3.24 -24.37 -8.58
C PHE A 140 -2.04 -24.70 -9.45
N VAL A 141 -1.18 -25.56 -8.96
CA VAL A 141 -0.41 -26.42 -9.86
C VAL A 141 -1.04 -27.78 -9.69
N ALA A 142 -1.83 -28.14 -10.69
CA ALA A 142 -2.39 -29.46 -10.85
C ALA A 142 -1.32 -30.50 -10.51
N ALA A 143 -1.65 -31.40 -9.62
CA ALA A 143 -1.10 -32.74 -9.66
C ALA A 143 -1.60 -33.37 -10.95
N ASP A 144 -0.83 -33.26 -12.00
CA ASP A 144 -0.96 -34.04 -13.23
C ASP A 144 0.43 -34.44 -13.70
N ALA A 145 0.78 -35.61 -13.35
CA ALA A 145 1.28 -36.74 -14.13
C ALA A 145 1.92 -37.78 -13.22
#